data_2ef177f2b91142bbf29c8824671c29dc
#
_entry.id   2ef177f2b91142bbf29c8824671c29dc
#
_cell.length_a   1.000
_cell.length_b   1.000
_cell.length_c   1.000
_cell.angle_alpha   90.00
_cell.angle_beta   90.00
_cell.angle_gamma   90.00
#
_symmetry.space_group_name_H-M   'P 1'
#
loop_
_entity.id
_entity.type
_entity.pdbx_description
1 polymer ?
#
loop_
_entity_poly.entity_id
_entity_poly.type
_entity_poly.pdbx_seq_one_letter_code
_entity_poly.pdbx_strand_id
1 'polypeptide(L)'
;FEGSKKVDDIVMNLSAMIPQSQFVANETCIIIDEIQECPAARTALKFFKMDGRYDIIATGSLLGVKGYGERRNSSSKERSKTSIPVGYETIIDMYPLDFEEFLWANGISEAIIGKLIECLDNIQPVPEAIHQKMRQLILQYTIVGGMPSVVNTFVNTHNMGRVLAEQRGIVAEYEEDMVKYASDADKPRIRECFESIPRQLSKEN
;
A
#
# COMPACT_ATOMS: atom_id res chain seq x y z
N PHE A 1 -9.33 -14.06 17.00
CA PHE A 1 -9.81 -12.73 17.42
C PHE A 1 -11.27 -12.76 17.90
N GLU A 2 -12.10 -13.67 17.43
CA GLU A 2 -13.49 -13.76 17.87
C GLU A 2 -13.58 -14.30 19.31
N GLY A 3 -14.34 -13.62 20.17
CA GLY A 3 -14.69 -14.08 21.52
C GLY A 3 -13.80 -13.60 22.66
N SER A 4 -12.60 -13.11 22.44
CA SER A 4 -11.75 -12.57 23.53
C SER A 4 -11.28 -11.13 23.29
N LYS A 5 -11.34 -10.35 24.39
CA LYS A 5 -10.79 -8.99 24.46
C LYS A 5 -9.47 -8.94 25.24
N LYS A 6 -8.95 -10.12 25.67
CA LYS A 6 -7.69 -10.22 26.37
C LYS A 6 -6.58 -10.60 25.39
N VAL A 7 -5.49 -9.85 25.41
CA VAL A 7 -4.34 -10.09 24.52
C VAL A 7 -3.74 -11.47 24.76
N ASP A 8 -3.67 -11.95 26.01
CA ASP A 8 -3.14 -13.28 26.33
C ASP A 8 -3.93 -14.41 25.64
N ASP A 9 -5.27 -14.33 25.62
CA ASP A 9 -6.09 -15.33 24.94
C ASP A 9 -5.90 -15.29 23.43
N ILE A 10 -5.78 -14.07 22.86
CA ILE A 10 -5.52 -13.91 21.41
C ILE A 10 -4.15 -14.50 21.05
N VAL A 11 -3.12 -14.19 21.82
CA VAL A 11 -1.76 -14.70 21.60
C VAL A 11 -1.70 -16.22 21.78
N MET A 12 -2.39 -16.76 22.78
CA MET A 12 -2.50 -18.21 22.97
C MET A 12 -3.16 -18.90 21.76
N ASN A 13 -4.25 -18.33 21.24
CA ASN A 13 -4.92 -18.86 20.05
C ASN A 13 -4.01 -18.77 18.80
N LEU A 14 -3.30 -17.66 18.61
CA LEU A 14 -2.34 -17.50 17.50
C LEU A 14 -1.21 -18.53 17.62
N SER A 15 -0.66 -18.76 18.81
CA SER A 15 0.38 -19.76 19.06
C SER A 15 -0.10 -21.18 18.75
N ALA A 16 -1.38 -21.49 19.02
CA ALA A 16 -1.96 -22.77 18.68
C ALA A 16 -2.18 -22.96 17.17
N MET A 17 -2.50 -21.86 16.46
CA MET A 17 -2.77 -21.90 15.01
C MET A 17 -1.49 -21.84 14.16
N ILE A 18 -0.43 -21.23 14.69
CA ILE A 18 0.85 -21.07 13.99
C ILE A 18 1.91 -21.90 14.74
N PRO A 19 2.06 -23.19 14.43
CA PRO A 19 3.03 -24.05 15.09
C PRO A 19 4.45 -23.46 14.98
N GLN A 20 5.23 -23.61 16.05
CA GLN A 20 6.61 -23.11 16.18
C GLN A 20 6.74 -21.57 16.30
N SER A 21 5.65 -20.79 16.28
CA SER A 21 5.73 -19.37 16.58
C SER A 21 5.98 -19.14 18.07
N GLN A 22 6.85 -18.18 18.36
CA GLN A 22 7.11 -17.70 19.72
C GLN A 22 6.70 -16.24 19.82
N PHE A 23 5.80 -15.92 20.72
CA PHE A 23 5.36 -14.54 20.98
C PHE A 23 6.08 -14.04 22.25
N VAL A 24 7.18 -13.30 22.02
CA VAL A 24 8.01 -12.75 23.10
C VAL A 24 7.60 -11.29 23.32
N ALA A 25 7.23 -10.98 24.56
CA ALA A 25 6.85 -9.62 24.94
C ALA A 25 7.97 -8.61 24.65
N ASN A 26 7.66 -7.49 24.06
CA ASN A 26 8.56 -6.40 23.64
C ASN A 26 9.59 -6.77 22.54
N GLU A 27 9.47 -7.94 21.93
CA GLU A 27 10.34 -8.39 20.85
C GLU A 27 9.55 -8.83 19.59
N THR A 28 8.28 -9.22 19.77
CA THR A 28 7.47 -9.71 18.66
C THR A 28 6.66 -8.59 18.03
N CYS A 29 6.81 -8.43 16.71
CA CYS A 29 5.90 -7.63 15.86
C CYS A 29 4.90 -8.57 15.18
N ILE A 30 3.61 -8.29 15.33
CA ILE A 30 2.53 -9.05 14.69
C ILE A 30 2.05 -8.27 13.47
N ILE A 31 2.18 -8.88 12.29
CA ILE A 31 1.71 -8.27 11.03
C ILE A 31 0.37 -8.90 10.67
N ILE A 32 -0.64 -8.07 10.48
CA ILE A 32 -2.00 -8.46 10.08
C ILE A 32 -2.25 -7.89 8.69
N ASP A 33 -2.28 -8.76 7.71
CA ASP A 33 -2.55 -8.39 6.33
C ASP A 33 -4.06 -8.37 6.06
N GLU A 34 -4.51 -7.46 5.18
CA GLU A 34 -5.93 -7.27 4.78
C GLU A 34 -6.88 -7.22 5.99
N ILE A 35 -6.60 -6.33 6.95
CA ILE A 35 -7.32 -6.25 8.23
C ILE A 35 -8.83 -6.05 8.07
N GLN A 36 -9.29 -5.49 6.94
CA GLN A 36 -10.71 -5.32 6.65
C GLN A 36 -11.46 -6.65 6.50
N GLU A 37 -10.76 -7.74 6.16
CA GLU A 37 -11.35 -9.08 6.07
C GLU A 37 -11.65 -9.67 7.47
N CYS A 38 -11.09 -9.09 8.54
CA CYS A 38 -11.29 -9.54 9.92
C CYS A 38 -11.65 -8.37 10.85
N PRO A 39 -12.94 -7.96 10.92
CA PRO A 39 -13.39 -6.88 11.80
C PRO A 39 -13.04 -7.08 13.28
N ALA A 40 -12.99 -8.34 13.74
CA ALA A 40 -12.59 -8.68 15.10
C ALA A 40 -11.11 -8.35 15.37
N ALA A 41 -10.21 -8.60 14.40
CA ALA A 41 -8.81 -8.24 14.49
C ALA A 41 -8.64 -6.71 14.56
N ARG A 42 -9.39 -5.95 13.75
CA ARG A 42 -9.38 -4.49 13.82
C ARG A 42 -9.82 -3.97 15.19
N THR A 43 -10.85 -4.57 15.77
CA THR A 43 -11.28 -4.21 17.12
C THR A 43 -10.21 -4.55 18.17
N ALA A 44 -9.45 -5.61 17.95
CA ALA A 44 -8.38 -6.06 18.86
C ALA A 44 -7.18 -5.10 18.89
N LEU A 45 -6.92 -4.28 17.86
CA LEU A 45 -5.83 -3.31 17.84
C LEU A 45 -5.81 -2.42 19.07
N LYS A 46 -7.00 -1.98 19.52
CA LYS A 46 -7.14 -1.19 20.74
C LYS A 46 -6.57 -1.91 21.97
N PHE A 47 -6.86 -3.21 22.10
CA PHE A 47 -6.43 -3.98 23.28
C PHE A 47 -4.92 -4.22 23.25
N PHE A 48 -4.35 -4.49 22.08
CA PHE A 48 -2.90 -4.59 21.91
C PHE A 48 -2.20 -3.27 22.25
N LYS A 49 -2.73 -2.14 21.79
CA LYS A 49 -2.15 -0.82 22.12
C LYS A 49 -2.20 -0.52 23.62
N MET A 50 -3.26 -0.93 24.31
CA MET A 50 -3.38 -0.75 25.76
C MET A 50 -2.49 -1.71 26.54
N ASP A 51 -2.27 -2.91 26.03
CA ASP A 51 -1.38 -3.93 26.63
C ASP A 51 0.10 -3.54 26.48
N GLY A 52 0.50 -3.09 25.29
CA GLY A 52 1.82 -2.54 25.00
C GLY A 52 2.96 -3.55 24.90
N ARG A 53 2.70 -4.86 25.04
CA ARG A 53 3.73 -5.91 24.96
C ARG A 53 4.11 -6.31 23.54
N TYR A 54 3.28 -5.98 22.55
CA TYR A 54 3.47 -6.41 21.16
C TYR A 54 3.28 -5.23 20.22
N ASP A 55 4.19 -5.09 19.27
CA ASP A 55 4.01 -4.16 18.15
C ASP A 55 3.09 -4.79 17.12
N ILE A 56 2.13 -4.00 16.61
CA ILE A 56 1.18 -4.45 15.59
C ILE A 56 1.29 -3.55 14.37
N ILE A 57 1.48 -4.18 13.21
CA ILE A 57 1.37 -3.54 11.90
C ILE A 57 0.18 -4.17 11.20
N ALA A 58 -0.79 -3.35 10.81
CA ALA A 58 -1.94 -3.82 10.05
C ALA A 58 -1.94 -3.18 8.67
N THR A 59 -2.10 -3.98 7.62
CA THR A 59 -2.24 -3.52 6.24
C THR A 59 -3.69 -3.65 5.78
N GLY A 60 -4.04 -2.92 4.74
CA GLY A 60 -5.36 -3.03 4.12
C GLY A 60 -5.61 -1.93 3.10
N SER A 61 -6.54 -2.17 2.19
CA SER A 61 -6.92 -1.18 1.20
C SER A 61 -7.60 0.04 1.87
N LEU A 62 -7.32 1.24 1.36
CA LEU A 62 -7.88 2.49 1.88
C LEU A 62 -9.42 2.45 1.94
N LEU A 63 -10.06 1.87 0.94
CA LEU A 63 -11.51 1.74 0.85
C LEU A 63 -12.05 0.79 1.93
N GLY A 64 -11.39 -0.35 2.15
CA GLY A 64 -11.75 -1.31 3.20
C GLY A 64 -11.50 -0.76 4.60
N VAL A 65 -10.35 -0.15 4.84
CA VAL A 65 -9.95 0.39 6.15
C VAL A 65 -10.84 1.55 6.59
N LYS A 66 -11.25 2.44 5.69
CA LYS A 66 -12.14 3.57 6.00
C LYS A 66 -13.64 3.21 6.03
N GLY A 67 -14.00 1.94 5.81
CA GLY A 67 -15.39 1.47 5.92
C GLY A 67 -16.32 1.95 4.80
N TYR A 68 -15.78 2.32 3.64
CA TYR A 68 -16.58 2.73 2.49
C TYR A 68 -17.35 1.58 1.82
N GLY A 69 -16.91 0.31 2.01
CA GLY A 69 -17.53 -0.88 1.39
C GLY A 69 -18.75 -1.43 2.14
N GLU A 70 -18.90 -1.19 3.43
CA GLU A 70 -19.93 -1.86 4.25
C GLU A 70 -21.33 -1.20 4.21
N ARG A 71 -21.52 -0.10 3.50
CA ARG A 71 -22.73 0.73 3.66
C ARG A 71 -23.94 0.35 2.83
N ARG A 72 -23.88 -0.58 1.87
CA ARG A 72 -24.97 -0.69 0.88
C ARG A 72 -25.78 -1.98 0.83
N ASN A 73 -25.40 -3.09 1.43
CA ASN A 73 -26.09 -4.36 1.18
C ASN A 73 -26.63 -5.13 2.39
N SER A 74 -26.74 -4.57 3.57
CA SER A 74 -27.39 -5.28 4.68
C SER A 74 -28.78 -4.70 5.02
N SER A 75 -29.82 -5.30 4.42
CA SER A 75 -31.18 -5.28 4.95
C SER A 75 -31.35 -6.13 6.22
N SER A 76 -30.28 -6.66 6.79
CA SER A 76 -30.25 -7.41 8.02
C SER A 76 -29.87 -6.52 9.22
N LYS A 77 -30.67 -6.62 10.28
CA LYS A 77 -30.57 -5.87 11.55
C LYS A 77 -29.30 -6.13 12.39
N GLU A 78 -28.33 -6.82 11.89
CA GLU A 78 -27.03 -7.02 12.57
C GLU A 78 -26.01 -5.99 12.06
N ARG A 79 -26.12 -4.78 12.58
CA ARG A 79 -25.02 -3.82 12.58
C ARG A 79 -23.93 -4.38 13.47
N SER A 80 -22.94 -5.07 12.90
CA SER A 80 -21.67 -5.23 13.61
C SER A 80 -21.10 -3.82 13.79
N LYS A 81 -21.17 -3.32 15.03
CA LYS A 81 -20.58 -2.05 15.43
C LYS A 81 -19.05 -2.23 15.41
N THR A 82 -18.45 -2.24 14.24
CA THR A 82 -17.01 -2.14 14.12
C THR A 82 -16.64 -0.71 14.48
N SER A 83 -16.30 -0.50 15.73
CA SER A 83 -15.82 0.79 16.23
C SER A 83 -14.39 0.96 15.74
N ILE A 84 -14.17 1.93 14.85
CA ILE A 84 -12.79 2.38 14.53
C ILE A 84 -12.22 2.91 15.85
N PRO A 85 -11.12 2.34 16.35
CA PRO A 85 -10.53 2.77 17.61
C PRO A 85 -9.82 4.11 17.45
N VAL A 86 -10.55 5.20 17.60
CA VAL A 86 -9.99 6.56 17.50
C VAL A 86 -8.93 6.76 18.59
N GLY A 87 -7.72 7.15 18.21
CA GLY A 87 -6.62 7.46 19.12
C GLY A 87 -5.72 6.27 19.53
N TYR A 88 -5.97 5.07 19.01
CA TYR A 88 -5.17 3.87 19.32
C TYR A 88 -4.34 3.37 18.14
N GLU A 89 -4.43 4.00 16.99
CA GLU A 89 -3.70 3.65 15.77
C GLU A 89 -3.04 4.89 15.15
N THR A 90 -1.90 4.68 14.50
CA THR A 90 -1.27 5.67 13.63
C THR A 90 -1.46 5.17 12.19
N ILE A 91 -2.16 5.94 11.38
CA ILE A 91 -2.41 5.61 9.98
C ILE A 91 -1.25 6.16 9.15
N ILE A 92 -0.65 5.30 8.35
CA ILE A 92 0.40 5.65 7.40
C ILE A 92 -0.12 5.29 6.02
N ASP A 93 -0.26 6.29 5.16
CA ASP A 93 -0.62 6.09 3.76
C ASP A 93 0.64 5.67 2.98
N MET A 94 0.59 4.51 2.32
CA MET A 94 1.67 4.07 1.43
C MET A 94 1.36 4.50 -0.01
N TYR A 95 2.30 5.20 -0.60
CA TYR A 95 2.23 5.65 -1.98
C TYR A 95 3.14 4.80 -2.88
N PRO A 96 2.94 4.82 -4.21
CA PRO A 96 3.94 4.31 -5.14
C PRO A 96 5.29 4.98 -4.90
N LEU A 97 6.37 4.30 -5.26
CA LEU A 97 7.74 4.82 -5.16
C LEU A 97 7.85 6.16 -5.90
N ASP A 98 8.42 7.15 -5.23
CA ASP A 98 8.75 8.41 -5.86
C ASP A 98 10.04 8.31 -6.72
N PHE A 99 10.47 9.45 -7.31
CA PHE A 99 11.64 9.42 -8.18
C PHE A 99 12.94 9.17 -7.40
N GLU A 100 13.06 9.62 -6.16
CA GLU A 100 14.23 9.39 -5.33
C GLU A 100 14.33 7.90 -4.95
N GLU A 101 13.24 7.28 -4.55
CA GLU A 101 13.15 5.85 -4.29
C GLU A 101 13.44 5.00 -5.55
N PHE A 102 12.98 5.47 -6.72
CA PHE A 102 13.34 4.86 -8.00
C PHE A 102 14.85 4.98 -8.30
N LEU A 103 15.48 6.11 -7.95
CA LEU A 103 16.93 6.28 -8.06
C LEU A 103 17.67 5.26 -7.18
N TRP A 104 17.26 5.09 -5.93
CA TRP A 104 17.83 4.10 -5.02
C TRP A 104 17.70 2.68 -5.58
N ALA A 105 16.51 2.33 -6.07
CA ALA A 105 16.27 1.02 -6.69
C ALA A 105 17.19 0.77 -7.89
N ASN A 106 17.58 1.82 -8.63
CA ASN A 106 18.53 1.75 -9.75
C ASN A 106 20.01 1.90 -9.32
N GLY A 107 20.32 1.83 -8.03
CA GLY A 107 21.67 1.84 -7.50
C GLY A 107 22.34 3.23 -7.46
N ILE A 108 21.56 4.30 -7.56
CA ILE A 108 22.07 5.66 -7.36
C ILE A 108 22.32 5.87 -5.87
N SER A 109 23.55 6.23 -5.51
CA SER A 109 23.91 6.44 -4.11
C SER A 109 23.38 7.76 -3.56
N GLU A 110 23.19 7.80 -2.24
CA GLU A 110 22.80 9.02 -1.51
C GLU A 110 23.80 10.18 -1.72
N ALA A 111 25.08 9.87 -1.94
CA ALA A 111 26.09 10.89 -2.24
C ALA A 111 25.79 11.65 -3.55
N ILE A 112 25.25 10.97 -4.57
CA ILE A 112 24.84 11.61 -5.82
C ILE A 112 23.58 12.45 -5.59
N ILE A 113 22.62 11.96 -4.84
CA ILE A 113 21.40 12.69 -4.48
C ILE A 113 21.76 13.93 -3.65
N GLY A 114 22.63 13.78 -2.64
CA GLY A 114 23.12 14.91 -1.86
C GLY A 114 23.83 15.97 -2.72
N LYS A 115 24.57 15.54 -3.76
CA LYS A 115 25.19 16.48 -4.70
C LYS A 115 24.18 17.25 -5.55
N LEU A 116 23.07 16.62 -5.93
CA LEU A 116 21.97 17.30 -6.64
C LEU A 116 21.32 18.37 -5.74
N ILE A 117 21.06 18.03 -4.47
CA ILE A 117 20.51 18.95 -3.48
C ILE A 117 21.48 20.12 -3.24
N GLU A 118 22.78 19.84 -3.06
CA GLU A 118 23.82 20.89 -2.92
C GLU A 118 23.83 21.85 -4.12
N CYS A 119 23.75 21.30 -5.34
CA CYS A 119 23.71 22.12 -6.55
C CYS A 119 22.45 23.00 -6.61
N LEU A 120 21.31 22.48 -6.17
CA LEU A 120 20.06 23.22 -6.10
C LEU A 120 20.15 24.37 -5.07
N ASP A 121 20.59 24.06 -3.85
CA ASP A 121 20.68 25.02 -2.74
C ASP A 121 21.65 26.18 -3.05
N ASN A 122 22.75 25.86 -3.74
CA ASN A 122 23.78 26.85 -4.10
C ASN A 122 23.54 27.48 -5.49
N ILE A 123 22.46 27.12 -6.19
CA ILE A 123 22.14 27.59 -7.55
C ILE A 123 23.35 27.34 -8.50
N GLN A 124 23.95 26.18 -8.39
CA GLN A 124 25.08 25.75 -9.21
C GLN A 124 24.66 24.73 -10.26
N PRO A 125 25.29 24.72 -11.43
CA PRO A 125 24.97 23.71 -12.44
C PRO A 125 25.36 22.32 -11.95
N VAL A 126 24.49 21.35 -12.24
CA VAL A 126 24.80 19.93 -11.99
C VAL A 126 25.89 19.46 -12.95
N PRO A 127 26.90 18.71 -12.49
CA PRO A 127 27.93 18.12 -13.38
C PRO A 127 27.28 17.36 -14.54
N GLU A 128 27.79 17.55 -15.75
CA GLU A 128 27.18 17.07 -16.99
C GLU A 128 26.88 15.55 -16.97
N ALA A 129 27.82 14.74 -16.48
CA ALA A 129 27.63 13.29 -16.40
C ALA A 129 26.46 12.90 -15.48
N ILE A 130 26.30 13.60 -14.34
CA ILE A 130 25.17 13.37 -13.42
C ILE A 130 23.88 13.85 -14.07
N HIS A 131 23.90 15.03 -14.68
CA HIS A 131 22.72 15.59 -15.36
C HIS A 131 22.20 14.67 -16.46
N GLN A 132 23.06 14.16 -17.33
CA GLN A 132 22.67 13.24 -18.40
C GLN A 132 22.09 11.93 -17.82
N LYS A 133 22.72 11.36 -16.78
CA LYS A 133 22.21 10.17 -16.12
C LYS A 133 20.83 10.39 -15.49
N MET A 134 20.65 11.51 -14.77
CA MET A 134 19.34 11.85 -14.17
C MET A 134 18.27 12.07 -15.24
N ARG A 135 18.61 12.74 -16.33
CA ARG A 135 17.70 12.92 -17.45
C ARG A 135 17.23 11.60 -18.07
N GLN A 136 18.16 10.64 -18.21
CA GLN A 136 17.81 9.29 -18.67
C GLN A 136 16.87 8.59 -17.68
N LEU A 137 17.19 8.64 -16.37
CA LEU A 137 16.40 7.97 -15.34
C LEU A 137 15.02 8.57 -15.16
N ILE A 138 14.86 9.90 -15.26
CA ILE A 138 13.53 10.52 -15.17
C ILE A 138 12.63 10.12 -16.35
N LEU A 139 13.20 10.01 -17.56
CA LEU A 139 12.46 9.53 -18.72
C LEU A 139 12.04 8.07 -18.55
N GLN A 140 12.92 7.24 -18.00
CA GLN A 140 12.57 5.86 -17.65
C GLN A 140 11.49 5.79 -16.59
N TYR A 141 11.60 6.58 -15.50
CA TYR A 141 10.60 6.65 -14.45
C TYR A 141 9.24 7.09 -14.98
N THR A 142 9.18 8.03 -15.92
CA THR A 142 7.94 8.48 -16.55
C THR A 142 7.18 7.32 -17.24
N ILE A 143 7.92 6.31 -17.74
CA ILE A 143 7.33 5.13 -18.39
C ILE A 143 7.06 4.02 -17.38
N VAL A 144 8.02 3.74 -16.50
CA VAL A 144 7.95 2.64 -15.51
C VAL A 144 6.96 2.95 -14.40
N GLY A 145 6.91 4.21 -13.96
CA GLY A 145 6.13 4.63 -12.79
C GLY A 145 6.74 4.16 -11.48
N GLY A 146 5.97 4.31 -10.40
CA GLY A 146 6.43 4.00 -9.04
C GLY A 146 5.85 2.70 -8.44
N MET A 147 5.12 1.88 -9.19
CA MET A 147 4.60 0.62 -8.65
C MET A 147 5.75 -0.35 -8.34
N PRO A 148 5.90 -0.83 -7.08
CA PRO A 148 7.08 -1.60 -6.66
C PRO A 148 7.38 -2.83 -7.52
N SER A 149 6.37 -3.61 -7.91
CA SER A 149 6.56 -4.79 -8.77
C SER A 149 7.08 -4.41 -10.16
N VAL A 150 6.57 -3.30 -10.72
CA VAL A 150 6.99 -2.77 -12.02
C VAL A 150 8.43 -2.26 -11.96
N VAL A 151 8.78 -1.50 -10.92
CA VAL A 151 10.15 -1.02 -10.70
C VAL A 151 11.11 -2.19 -10.53
N ASN A 152 10.74 -3.20 -9.75
CA ASN A 152 11.54 -4.41 -9.57
C ASN A 152 11.75 -5.17 -10.90
N THR A 153 10.70 -5.29 -11.71
CA THR A 153 10.80 -5.89 -13.05
C THR A 153 11.75 -5.09 -13.95
N PHE A 154 11.67 -3.76 -13.90
CA PHE A 154 12.56 -2.89 -14.67
C PHE A 154 14.03 -3.05 -14.23
N VAL A 155 14.32 -2.95 -12.94
CA VAL A 155 15.67 -3.04 -12.37
C VAL A 155 16.33 -4.38 -12.69
N ASN A 156 15.57 -5.48 -12.59
CA ASN A 156 16.11 -6.82 -12.81
C ASN A 156 16.25 -7.20 -14.28
N THR A 157 15.47 -6.60 -15.17
CA THR A 157 15.43 -7.06 -16.58
C THR A 157 15.84 -6.02 -17.59
N HIS A 158 15.76 -4.75 -17.28
CA HIS A 158 15.90 -3.60 -18.19
C HIS A 158 15.09 -3.78 -19.49
N ASN A 159 13.96 -4.50 -19.42
CA ASN A 159 13.13 -4.86 -20.55
C ASN A 159 11.76 -4.15 -20.46
N MET A 160 11.56 -3.13 -21.29
CA MET A 160 10.32 -2.36 -21.32
C MET A 160 9.10 -3.19 -21.73
N GLY A 161 9.26 -4.25 -22.51
CA GLY A 161 8.16 -5.16 -22.85
C GLY A 161 7.61 -5.90 -21.63
N ARG A 162 8.51 -6.33 -20.72
CA ARG A 162 8.12 -6.94 -19.44
C ARG A 162 7.49 -5.91 -18.51
N VAL A 163 8.02 -4.71 -18.44
CA VAL A 163 7.46 -3.59 -17.68
C VAL A 163 6.01 -3.32 -18.09
N LEU A 164 5.75 -3.19 -19.39
CA LEU A 164 4.39 -2.96 -19.91
C LEU A 164 3.45 -4.15 -19.65
N ALA A 165 3.96 -5.37 -19.69
CA ALA A 165 3.15 -6.55 -19.35
C ALA A 165 2.74 -6.55 -17.88
N GLU A 166 3.68 -6.22 -16.98
CA GLU A 166 3.43 -6.09 -15.54
C GLU A 166 2.40 -4.98 -15.24
N GLN A 167 2.57 -3.79 -15.84
CA GLN A 167 1.61 -2.69 -15.68
C GLN A 167 0.21 -3.07 -16.14
N ARG A 168 0.07 -3.79 -17.25
CA ARG A 168 -1.23 -4.28 -17.74
C ARG A 168 -1.84 -5.28 -16.79
N GLY A 169 -1.04 -6.16 -16.19
CA GLY A 169 -1.49 -7.10 -15.15
C GLY A 169 -2.10 -6.36 -13.97
N ILE A 170 -1.38 -5.37 -13.42
CA ILE A 170 -1.87 -4.56 -12.29
C ILE A 170 -3.17 -3.83 -12.64
N VAL A 171 -3.28 -3.25 -13.84
CA VAL A 171 -4.51 -2.56 -14.26
C VAL A 171 -5.68 -3.54 -14.31
N ALA A 172 -5.47 -4.75 -14.86
CA ALA A 172 -6.52 -5.77 -14.92
C ALA A 172 -6.95 -6.23 -13.51
N GLU A 173 -6.01 -6.42 -12.59
CA GLU A 173 -6.30 -6.74 -11.19
C GLU A 173 -7.10 -5.62 -10.50
N TYR A 174 -6.78 -4.36 -10.73
CA TYR A 174 -7.56 -3.24 -10.21
C TYR A 174 -8.99 -3.20 -10.78
N GLU A 175 -9.17 -3.49 -12.08
CA GLU A 175 -10.49 -3.56 -12.69
C GLU A 175 -11.35 -4.67 -12.06
N GLU A 176 -10.76 -5.81 -11.74
CA GLU A 176 -11.44 -6.90 -11.05
C GLU A 176 -11.77 -6.54 -9.60
N ASP A 177 -10.83 -5.96 -8.86
CA ASP A 177 -11.02 -5.62 -7.44
C ASP A 177 -12.07 -4.52 -7.25
N MET A 178 -12.06 -3.50 -8.09
CA MET A 178 -13.04 -2.40 -8.03
C MET A 178 -14.49 -2.88 -8.16
N VAL A 179 -14.73 -3.93 -8.93
CA VAL A 179 -16.10 -4.46 -9.13
C VAL A 179 -16.47 -5.53 -8.12
N LYS A 180 -15.54 -6.02 -7.31
CA LYS A 180 -15.75 -7.09 -6.32
C LYS A 180 -16.85 -6.73 -5.32
N TYR A 181 -16.90 -5.48 -4.90
CA TYR A 181 -17.86 -4.98 -3.90
C TYR A 181 -19.05 -4.23 -4.52
N ALA A 182 -19.14 -4.17 -5.84
CA ALA A 182 -20.21 -3.47 -6.56
C ALA A 182 -21.42 -4.37 -6.85
N SER A 183 -22.62 -3.76 -6.90
CA SER A 183 -23.81 -4.45 -7.42
C SER A 183 -23.63 -4.76 -8.91
N ASP A 184 -24.27 -5.81 -9.43
CA ASP A 184 -24.17 -6.17 -10.85
C ASP A 184 -24.61 -5.05 -11.80
N ALA A 185 -25.53 -4.19 -11.35
CA ALA A 185 -25.97 -3.02 -12.10
C ALA A 185 -24.91 -1.88 -12.15
N ASP A 186 -24.03 -1.80 -11.16
CA ASP A 186 -23.03 -0.73 -11.03
C ASP A 186 -21.68 -1.13 -11.65
N LYS A 187 -21.38 -2.42 -11.76
CA LYS A 187 -20.11 -2.92 -12.32
C LYS A 187 -19.72 -2.29 -13.66
N PRO A 188 -20.62 -2.22 -14.67
CA PRO A 188 -20.28 -1.62 -15.97
C PRO A 188 -19.94 -0.14 -15.84
N ARG A 189 -20.66 0.59 -14.98
CA ARG A 189 -20.43 2.03 -14.76
C ARG A 189 -19.10 2.31 -14.09
N ILE A 190 -18.71 1.48 -13.12
CA ILE A 190 -17.42 1.59 -12.43
C ILE A 190 -16.28 1.38 -13.42
N ARG A 191 -16.37 0.35 -14.27
CA ARG A 191 -15.38 0.10 -15.32
C ARG A 191 -15.28 1.28 -16.31
N GLU A 192 -16.41 1.77 -16.78
CA GLU A 192 -16.45 2.93 -17.68
C GLU A 192 -15.81 4.19 -17.05
N CYS A 193 -16.09 4.43 -15.77
CA CYS A 193 -15.44 5.51 -15.01
C CYS A 193 -13.93 5.32 -14.96
N PHE A 194 -13.45 4.14 -14.65
CA PHE A 194 -12.02 3.86 -14.56
C PHE A 194 -11.32 4.02 -15.91
N GLU A 195 -11.88 3.44 -16.98
CA GLU A 195 -11.36 3.57 -18.35
C GLU A 195 -11.38 5.02 -18.87
N SER A 196 -12.23 5.89 -18.29
CA SER A 196 -12.29 7.30 -18.65
C SER A 196 -11.12 8.13 -18.11
N ILE A 197 -10.45 7.67 -17.05
CA ILE A 197 -9.39 8.44 -16.36
C ILE A 197 -8.29 8.91 -17.32
N PRO A 198 -7.65 8.06 -18.14
CA PRO A 198 -6.61 8.51 -19.06
C PRO A 198 -7.10 9.52 -20.09
N ARG A 199 -8.40 9.41 -20.49
CA ARG A 199 -9.00 10.35 -21.45
C ARG A 199 -9.30 11.73 -20.83
N GLN A 200 -9.48 11.78 -19.51
CA GLN A 200 -9.72 13.03 -18.78
C GLN A 200 -8.41 13.76 -18.49
N LEU A 201 -7.34 13.04 -18.11
CA LEU A 201 -6.03 13.63 -17.87
C LEU A 201 -5.44 14.37 -19.08
N SER A 202 -5.85 14.00 -20.31
CA SER A 202 -5.41 14.67 -21.54
C SER A 202 -6.24 15.91 -21.92
N LYS A 203 -7.29 16.24 -21.17
CA LYS A 203 -8.20 17.36 -21.48
C LYS A 203 -8.00 18.58 -20.60
N GLU A 204 -7.25 18.48 -19.52
CA GLU A 204 -6.90 19.61 -18.67
C GLU A 204 -5.68 20.34 -19.27
N ASN A 205 -5.96 21.33 -20.10
CA ASN A 205 -5.04 22.40 -20.51
C ASN A 205 -5.61 23.73 -20.05
#